data_d9975d744359194b2a7cb3424548bfa0
#
_entry.id   d9975d744359194b2a7cb3424548bfa0
#
_cell.length_a   1.000
_cell.length_b   1.000
_cell.length_c   1.000
_cell.angle_alpha   90.00
_cell.angle_beta   90.00
_cell.angle_gamma   90.00
#
_symmetry.space_group_name_H-M   'P 1'
#
loop_
_entity.id
_entity.type
_entity.pdbx_description
1 polymer ?
#
loop_
_entity_poly.entity_id
_entity_poly.type
_entity_poly.pdbx_seq_one_letter_code
_entity_poly.pdbx_strand_id
1 'polypeptide(L)'
;MLNSSPIAVGRAGIASNPKSMLLNASDIKILYPKLKEADPNNIVPTTTTSFVMLLCDCIATTVMEKRKFSKENFFLYHKGGNLGASLRLAKDIMVSGSKMPIIDHKKSFGQALKVMNQKKLGIIVVTHKKFIKGLITDGDLRRKINNSPHKKSLDDIIRNNPLVISENTPALKALGLMSEKKITSLLVVKDKHENKKNKTLKGIIHIHFLLKEGIK
;
A
#
# COMPACT_ATOMS: atom_id res chain seq x y z
N MET A 1 20.00 -18.13 9.93
CA MET A 1 20.58 -17.78 11.25
C MET A 1 21.21 -16.40 11.11
N LEU A 2 20.54 -15.36 11.62
CA LEU A 2 21.10 -14.01 11.65
C LEU A 2 22.03 -13.95 12.87
N ASN A 3 23.32 -13.82 12.62
CA ASN A 3 24.33 -13.54 13.63
C ASN A 3 23.97 -12.21 14.31
N SER A 4 23.36 -12.26 15.47
CA SER A 4 23.20 -11.12 16.37
C SER A 4 24.51 -10.89 17.12
N SER A 5 25.47 -10.22 16.46
CA SER A 5 26.53 -9.56 17.23
C SER A 5 25.85 -8.60 18.22
N PRO A 6 26.25 -8.59 19.51
CA PRO A 6 25.69 -7.62 20.44
C PRO A 6 26.02 -6.22 19.90
N ILE A 7 24.98 -5.48 19.54
CA ILE A 7 25.12 -4.08 19.17
C ILE A 7 25.61 -3.37 20.44
N ALA A 8 26.87 -2.95 20.44
CA ALA A 8 27.38 -2.10 21.49
C ALA A 8 26.55 -0.81 21.47
N VAL A 9 25.63 -0.66 22.43
CA VAL A 9 24.77 0.53 22.55
C VAL A 9 25.59 1.62 23.19
N GLY A 10 26.20 2.45 22.37
CA GLY A 10 26.86 3.67 22.84
C GLY A 10 25.83 4.69 23.34
N ARG A 11 26.15 5.37 24.44
CA ARG A 11 25.32 6.44 25.00
C ARG A 11 25.78 7.79 24.45
N ALA A 12 24.87 8.55 23.87
CA ALA A 12 25.12 9.93 23.45
C ALA A 12 24.54 10.90 24.50
N GLY A 13 25.34 11.78 25.02
CA GLY A 13 24.92 12.85 25.95
C GLY A 13 24.95 14.21 25.27
N ILE A 14 23.89 14.99 25.49
CA ILE A 14 23.75 16.35 24.94
C ILE A 14 23.59 17.31 26.13
N ALA A 15 24.50 18.26 26.32
CA ALA A 15 24.42 19.20 27.40
C ALA A 15 25.18 20.52 27.10
N SER A 16 24.83 21.59 27.79
CA SER A 16 25.53 22.89 27.70
C SER A 16 26.68 23.05 28.71
N ASN A 17 26.71 22.21 29.76
CA ASN A 17 27.78 22.22 30.74
C ASN A 17 28.79 21.09 30.43
N PRO A 18 30.06 21.40 30.08
CA PRO A 18 31.06 20.40 29.77
C PRO A 18 31.42 19.47 30.92
N LYS A 19 31.18 19.92 32.17
CA LYS A 19 31.43 19.15 33.40
C LYS A 19 30.17 18.41 33.90
N SER A 20 29.11 18.31 33.11
CA SER A 20 27.88 17.64 33.53
C SER A 20 28.10 16.12 33.70
N MET A 21 27.42 15.53 34.68
CA MET A 21 27.40 14.10 34.91
C MET A 21 26.94 13.33 33.65
N LEU A 22 26.00 13.93 32.93
CA LEU A 22 25.47 13.31 31.67
C LEU A 22 26.58 13.15 30.64
N LEU A 23 27.36 14.20 30.36
CA LEU A 23 28.46 14.10 29.40
C LEU A 23 29.56 13.16 29.88
N ASN A 24 29.86 13.17 31.19
CA ASN A 24 30.89 12.30 31.77
C ASN A 24 30.53 10.82 31.68
N ALA A 25 29.24 10.49 31.75
CA ALA A 25 28.73 9.12 31.63
C ALA A 25 28.46 8.69 30.20
N SER A 26 28.69 9.53 29.16
CA SER A 26 28.37 9.27 27.77
C SER A 26 29.62 8.90 26.95
N ASP A 27 29.42 8.00 26.00
CA ASP A 27 30.47 7.57 25.05
C ASP A 27 30.66 8.61 23.93
N ILE A 28 29.55 9.25 23.52
CA ILE A 28 29.54 10.36 22.56
C ILE A 28 29.08 11.61 23.28
N LYS A 29 29.87 12.66 23.23
CA LYS A 29 29.62 13.94 23.96
C LYS A 29 29.28 15.01 22.95
N ILE A 30 28.07 15.56 23.04
CA ILE A 30 27.61 16.70 22.24
C ILE A 30 27.42 17.91 23.16
N LEU A 31 28.34 18.85 23.04
CA LEU A 31 28.31 20.09 23.79
C LEU A 31 27.65 21.18 22.93
N TYR A 32 26.69 21.88 23.46
CA TYR A 32 26.10 23.06 22.84
C TYR A 32 26.32 24.33 23.73
N PRO A 33 26.32 25.56 23.14
CA PRO A 33 26.54 26.77 23.89
C PRO A 33 25.40 27.02 24.91
N LYS A 34 25.72 27.66 26.02
CA LYS A 34 24.69 28.08 26.97
C LYS A 34 23.76 29.08 26.29
N LEU A 35 22.48 28.74 26.20
CA LEU A 35 21.44 29.54 25.57
C LEU A 35 20.70 30.37 26.64
N LYS A 36 20.24 31.57 26.26
CA LYS A 36 19.32 32.34 27.07
C LYS A 36 17.90 31.83 26.82
N GLU A 37 17.20 31.55 27.92
CA GLU A 37 15.80 31.09 27.82
C GLU A 37 14.89 32.27 27.46
N ALA A 38 13.73 31.94 26.83
CA ALA A 38 12.78 32.97 26.40
C ALA A 38 11.92 33.53 27.54
N ASP A 39 11.87 32.84 28.69
CA ASP A 39 11.14 33.33 29.84
C ASP A 39 11.85 34.54 30.49
N PRO A 40 11.11 35.47 31.10
CA PRO A 40 11.68 36.70 31.68
C PRO A 40 12.75 36.45 32.74
N ASN A 41 12.65 35.35 33.46
CA ASN A 41 13.56 35.01 34.56
C ASN A 41 14.71 34.08 34.15
N ASN A 42 14.74 33.65 32.88
CA ASN A 42 15.74 32.73 32.33
C ASN A 42 15.85 31.40 33.12
N ILE A 43 14.72 30.89 33.59
CA ILE A 43 14.61 29.69 34.44
C ILE A 43 13.95 28.54 33.72
N VAL A 44 12.84 28.81 32.96
CA VAL A 44 12.04 27.78 32.30
C VAL A 44 12.68 27.37 30.99
N PRO A 45 13.02 26.09 30.81
CA PRO A 45 13.64 25.63 29.56
C PRO A 45 12.66 25.76 28.36
N THR A 46 12.94 26.72 27.52
CA THR A 46 12.17 27.09 26.31
C THR A 46 13.05 27.05 25.08
N THR A 47 14.00 27.97 24.98
CA THR A 47 14.99 28.01 23.89
C THR A 47 15.85 26.75 23.89
N THR A 48 16.30 26.31 25.06
CA THR A 48 17.07 25.07 25.21
C THR A 48 16.30 23.85 24.72
N THR A 49 15.04 23.73 25.10
CA THR A 49 14.19 22.60 24.68
C THR A 49 14.04 22.59 23.16
N SER A 50 13.71 23.73 22.55
CA SER A 50 13.55 23.86 21.10
C SER A 50 14.85 23.55 20.34
N PHE A 51 15.99 24.04 20.86
CA PHE A 51 17.30 23.77 20.25
C PHE A 51 17.66 22.28 20.30
N VAL A 52 17.51 21.64 21.48
CA VAL A 52 17.84 20.21 21.62
C VAL A 52 16.92 19.36 20.76
N MET A 53 15.63 19.68 20.65
CA MET A 53 14.71 19.00 19.76
C MET A 53 15.16 19.10 18.30
N LEU A 54 15.49 20.30 17.82
CA LEU A 54 16.00 20.51 16.47
C LEU A 54 17.31 19.77 16.22
N LEU A 55 18.24 19.78 17.18
CA LEU A 55 19.49 19.04 17.08
C LEU A 55 19.25 17.53 16.97
N CYS A 56 18.35 16.97 17.77
CA CYS A 56 17.99 15.56 17.71
C CYS A 56 17.34 15.19 16.36
N ASP A 57 16.49 16.05 15.81
CA ASP A 57 15.88 15.86 14.50
C ASP A 57 16.94 15.86 13.38
N CYS A 58 17.92 16.78 13.45
CA CYS A 58 19.04 16.79 12.51
C CYS A 58 19.89 15.52 12.59
N ILE A 59 20.16 15.03 13.79
CA ILE A 59 20.89 13.77 13.98
C ILE A 59 20.09 12.59 13.42
N ALA A 60 18.80 12.50 13.76
CA ALA A 60 17.93 11.43 13.31
C ALA A 60 17.83 11.39 11.78
N THR A 61 17.58 12.53 11.12
CA THR A 61 17.48 12.62 9.66
C THR A 61 18.81 12.29 8.97
N THR A 62 19.95 12.75 9.52
CA THR A 62 21.29 12.40 9.02
C THR A 62 21.55 10.88 9.11
N VAL A 63 21.16 10.25 10.21
CA VAL A 63 21.29 8.79 10.38
C VAL A 63 20.38 8.06 9.40
N MET A 64 19.14 8.54 9.18
CA MET A 64 18.22 7.98 8.19
C MET A 64 18.84 8.03 6.78
N GLU A 65 19.42 9.16 6.39
CA GLU A 65 20.07 9.34 5.11
C GLU A 65 21.27 8.37 4.94
N LYS A 66 22.17 8.34 5.92
CA LYS A 66 23.33 7.42 5.91
C LYS A 66 22.92 5.95 5.84
N ARG A 67 21.84 5.58 6.50
CA ARG A 67 21.28 4.21 6.46
C ARG A 67 20.45 3.93 5.23
N LYS A 68 20.29 4.88 4.31
CA LYS A 68 19.41 4.79 3.15
C LYS A 68 17.99 4.33 3.53
N PHE A 69 17.49 4.89 4.64
CA PHE A 69 16.17 4.55 5.16
C PHE A 69 15.08 4.98 4.18
N SER A 70 14.38 4.00 3.61
CA SER A 70 13.40 4.21 2.56
C SER A 70 11.97 4.25 3.10
N LYS A 71 11.02 4.66 2.24
CA LYS A 71 9.59 4.59 2.54
C LYS A 71 9.13 3.17 2.85
N GLU A 72 9.71 2.17 2.20
CA GLU A 72 9.45 0.75 2.43
C GLU A 72 9.90 0.32 3.83
N ASN A 73 11.08 0.81 4.28
CA ASN A 73 11.55 0.59 5.65
C ASN A 73 10.58 1.22 6.66
N PHE A 74 10.13 2.44 6.40
CA PHE A 74 9.15 3.11 7.26
C PHE A 74 7.86 2.30 7.38
N PHE A 75 7.36 1.74 6.27
CA PHE A 75 6.16 0.91 6.24
C PHE A 75 6.26 -0.34 7.12
N LEU A 76 7.45 -0.95 7.22
CA LEU A 76 7.64 -2.14 8.07
C LEU A 76 7.32 -1.86 9.55
N TYR A 77 7.59 -0.64 10.01
CA TYR A 77 7.35 -0.21 11.40
C TYR A 77 5.98 0.46 11.60
N HIS A 78 5.38 1.00 10.54
CA HIS A 78 4.13 1.79 10.59
C HIS A 78 3.04 1.19 9.69
N LYS A 79 2.73 -0.09 9.87
CA LYS A 79 1.71 -0.80 9.06
C LYS A 79 0.28 -0.28 9.27
N GLY A 80 0.01 0.38 10.38
CA GLY A 80 -1.28 0.97 10.71
C GLY A 80 -1.34 2.48 10.46
N GLY A 81 -2.57 3.02 10.46
CA GLY A 81 -2.82 4.47 10.31
C GLY A 81 -2.76 4.96 8.86
N ASN A 82 -3.11 6.25 8.68
CA ASN A 82 -3.23 6.87 7.34
C ASN A 82 -1.91 6.86 6.54
N LEU A 83 -0.78 7.02 7.22
CA LEU A 83 0.52 7.06 6.57
C LEU A 83 0.94 5.66 6.08
N GLY A 84 0.70 4.61 6.88
CA GLY A 84 0.93 3.23 6.46
C GLY A 84 0.01 2.82 5.31
N ALA A 85 -1.26 3.21 5.35
CA ALA A 85 -2.23 2.95 4.30
C ALA A 85 -1.80 3.57 2.95
N SER A 86 -1.26 4.80 2.96
CA SER A 86 -0.82 5.50 1.74
C SER A 86 0.39 4.86 1.04
N LEU A 87 1.17 4.05 1.75
CA LEU A 87 2.36 3.37 1.23
C LEU A 87 2.09 1.97 0.67
N ARG A 88 0.88 1.44 0.84
CA ARG A 88 0.50 0.12 0.32
C ARG A 88 0.44 0.10 -1.20
N LEU A 89 0.83 -1.05 -1.75
CA LEU A 89 0.76 -1.32 -3.18
C LEU A 89 -0.44 -2.23 -3.51
N ALA A 90 -0.80 -2.27 -4.77
CA ALA A 90 -1.87 -3.13 -5.28
C ALA A 90 -1.70 -4.59 -4.85
N LYS A 91 -0.47 -5.13 -4.90
CA LYS A 91 -0.13 -6.50 -4.50
C LYS A 91 -0.40 -6.82 -3.03
N ASP A 92 -0.39 -5.81 -2.15
CA ASP A 92 -0.58 -5.99 -0.70
C ASP A 92 -2.06 -6.14 -0.31
N ILE A 93 -2.98 -5.73 -1.21
CA ILE A 93 -4.43 -5.63 -0.95
C ILE A 93 -5.24 -6.52 -1.89
N MET A 94 -4.68 -6.88 -3.04
CA MET A 94 -5.40 -7.65 -4.05
C MET A 94 -5.83 -9.03 -3.55
N VAL A 95 -6.99 -9.47 -3.99
CA VAL A 95 -7.39 -10.88 -3.91
C VAL A 95 -6.65 -11.66 -4.98
N SER A 96 -6.01 -12.75 -4.60
CA SER A 96 -5.21 -13.59 -5.49
C SER A 96 -5.51 -15.08 -5.35
N GLY A 97 -4.95 -15.90 -6.22
CA GLY A 97 -5.06 -17.35 -6.17
C GLY A 97 -6.49 -17.87 -6.35
N SER A 98 -6.85 -18.89 -5.59
CA SER A 98 -8.16 -19.55 -5.68
C SER A 98 -9.36 -18.68 -5.27
N LYS A 99 -9.10 -17.55 -4.62
CA LYS A 99 -10.15 -16.59 -4.22
C LYS A 99 -10.64 -15.72 -5.39
N MET A 100 -9.90 -15.65 -6.48
CA MET A 100 -10.28 -14.86 -7.65
C MET A 100 -11.46 -15.46 -8.39
N PRO A 101 -12.45 -14.66 -8.83
CA PRO A 101 -13.57 -15.06 -9.68
C PRO A 101 -13.11 -15.18 -11.16
N ILE A 102 -12.50 -16.27 -11.49
CA ILE A 102 -12.00 -16.53 -12.85
C ILE A 102 -12.81 -17.65 -13.50
N ILE A 103 -13.12 -17.48 -14.78
CA ILE A 103 -13.78 -18.50 -15.60
C ILE A 103 -13.17 -18.56 -17.01
N ASP A 104 -13.12 -19.75 -17.60
CA ASP A 104 -12.75 -19.88 -19.01
C ASP A 104 -13.91 -19.45 -19.92
N HIS A 105 -13.60 -18.79 -21.04
CA HIS A 105 -14.60 -18.26 -21.98
C HIS A 105 -15.53 -19.31 -22.60
N LYS A 106 -15.11 -20.58 -22.61
CA LYS A 106 -15.92 -21.71 -23.12
C LYS A 106 -16.98 -22.20 -22.14
N LYS A 107 -16.97 -21.72 -20.91
CA LYS A 107 -17.93 -22.11 -19.88
C LYS A 107 -19.29 -21.46 -20.12
N SER A 108 -20.33 -22.07 -19.52
CA SER A 108 -21.69 -21.59 -19.67
C SER A 108 -22.00 -20.38 -18.80
N PHE A 109 -23.04 -19.64 -19.17
CA PHE A 109 -23.58 -18.54 -18.36
C PHE A 109 -23.97 -18.98 -16.94
N GLY A 110 -24.59 -20.15 -16.77
CA GLY A 110 -24.94 -20.67 -15.44
C GLY A 110 -23.72 -20.95 -14.56
N GLN A 111 -22.62 -21.41 -15.17
CA GLN A 111 -21.34 -21.58 -14.44
C GLN A 111 -20.75 -20.23 -14.03
N ALA A 112 -20.88 -19.20 -14.86
CA ALA A 112 -20.44 -17.84 -14.52
C ALA A 112 -21.23 -17.28 -13.32
N LEU A 113 -22.56 -17.42 -13.33
CA LEU A 113 -23.41 -17.04 -12.19
C LEU A 113 -22.99 -17.76 -10.91
N LYS A 114 -22.73 -19.05 -10.96
CA LYS A 114 -22.28 -19.84 -9.81
C LYS A 114 -20.97 -19.30 -9.25
N VAL A 115 -19.98 -18.98 -10.09
CA VAL A 115 -18.69 -18.41 -9.69
C VAL A 115 -18.89 -17.03 -9.06
N MET A 116 -19.72 -16.16 -9.64
CA MET A 116 -20.00 -14.83 -9.12
C MET A 116 -20.61 -14.90 -7.72
N ASN A 117 -21.62 -15.75 -7.52
CA ASN A 117 -22.28 -15.94 -6.24
C ASN A 117 -21.33 -16.49 -5.17
N GLN A 118 -20.46 -17.42 -5.53
CA GLN A 118 -19.48 -18.00 -4.61
C GLN A 118 -18.39 -17.03 -4.19
N LYS A 119 -17.88 -16.20 -5.11
CA LYS A 119 -16.77 -15.30 -4.86
C LYS A 119 -17.18 -13.93 -4.32
N LYS A 120 -18.42 -13.51 -4.49
CA LYS A 120 -19.04 -12.29 -3.91
C LYS A 120 -18.29 -10.99 -4.19
N LEU A 121 -17.57 -10.90 -5.32
CA LEU A 121 -16.84 -9.69 -5.73
C LEU A 121 -17.61 -8.84 -6.76
N GLY A 122 -18.82 -9.25 -7.15
CA GLY A 122 -19.63 -8.53 -8.15
C GLY A 122 -19.05 -8.50 -9.56
N ILE A 123 -17.95 -9.22 -9.80
CA ILE A 123 -17.28 -9.33 -11.10
C ILE A 123 -16.81 -10.75 -11.36
N ILE A 124 -16.60 -11.07 -12.64
CA ILE A 124 -15.93 -12.28 -13.10
C ILE A 124 -14.91 -11.90 -14.16
N VAL A 125 -13.71 -12.44 -14.06
CA VAL A 125 -12.70 -12.30 -15.10
C VAL A 125 -12.79 -13.50 -16.02
N VAL A 126 -13.04 -13.23 -17.30
CA VAL A 126 -13.09 -14.26 -18.33
C VAL A 126 -11.72 -14.39 -18.96
N THR A 127 -11.22 -15.62 -19.02
CA THR A 127 -9.89 -15.90 -19.54
C THR A 127 -9.95 -16.80 -20.77
N HIS A 128 -8.94 -16.70 -21.62
CA HIS A 128 -8.63 -17.64 -22.70
C HIS A 128 -7.16 -18.00 -22.63
N LYS A 129 -6.82 -19.29 -22.54
CA LYS A 129 -5.42 -19.77 -22.42
C LYS A 129 -4.62 -19.03 -21.34
N LYS A 130 -5.22 -18.78 -20.15
CA LYS A 130 -4.65 -18.03 -19.01
C LYS A 130 -4.51 -16.51 -19.20
N PHE A 131 -4.85 -15.97 -20.37
CA PHE A 131 -4.85 -14.53 -20.61
C PHE A 131 -6.22 -13.92 -20.34
N ILE A 132 -6.24 -12.68 -19.88
CA ILE A 132 -7.47 -11.92 -19.67
C ILE A 132 -8.11 -11.67 -21.04
N LYS A 133 -9.32 -12.20 -21.27
CA LYS A 133 -10.15 -11.93 -22.44
C LYS A 133 -11.07 -10.74 -22.18
N GLY A 134 -11.63 -10.67 -20.98
CA GLY A 134 -12.49 -9.58 -20.59
C GLY A 134 -13.05 -9.73 -19.19
N LEU A 135 -14.03 -8.91 -18.87
CA LEU A 135 -14.68 -8.77 -17.58
C LEU A 135 -16.19 -8.83 -17.73
N ILE A 136 -16.89 -9.48 -16.79
CA ILE A 136 -18.35 -9.45 -16.65
C ILE A 136 -18.67 -8.93 -15.26
N THR A 137 -19.52 -7.91 -15.15
CA THR A 137 -20.01 -7.40 -13.87
C THR A 137 -21.41 -7.98 -13.56
N ASP A 138 -21.82 -7.90 -12.28
CA ASP A 138 -23.17 -8.27 -11.86
C ASP A 138 -24.26 -7.50 -12.65
N GLY A 139 -24.04 -6.20 -12.90
CA GLY A 139 -24.92 -5.40 -13.74
C GLY A 139 -24.99 -5.87 -15.19
N ASP A 140 -23.92 -6.42 -15.75
CA ASP A 140 -23.94 -6.97 -17.13
C ASP A 140 -24.76 -8.25 -17.18
N LEU A 141 -24.65 -9.11 -16.17
CA LEU A 141 -25.46 -10.31 -16.05
C LEU A 141 -26.95 -9.96 -15.91
N ARG A 142 -27.31 -9.03 -15.01
CA ARG A 142 -28.71 -8.61 -14.79
C ARG A 142 -29.36 -8.06 -16.05
N ARG A 143 -28.65 -7.21 -16.79
CA ARG A 143 -29.18 -6.66 -18.06
C ARG A 143 -29.41 -7.72 -19.14
N LYS A 144 -28.66 -8.79 -19.10
CA LYS A 144 -28.72 -9.86 -20.13
C LYS A 144 -29.66 -11.01 -19.77
N ILE A 145 -29.99 -11.21 -18.49
CA ILE A 145 -30.94 -12.24 -18.02
C ILE A 145 -32.33 -12.05 -18.67
N ASN A 146 -32.80 -10.81 -18.79
CA ASN A 146 -34.13 -10.50 -19.34
C ASN A 146 -34.30 -10.87 -20.84
N ASN A 147 -33.20 -11.21 -21.56
CA ASN A 147 -33.21 -11.46 -23.01
C ASN A 147 -32.80 -12.91 -23.37
N SER A 148 -33.33 -13.93 -22.71
CA SER A 148 -33.08 -15.37 -22.96
C SER A 148 -31.68 -15.86 -22.52
N PRO A 149 -31.49 -16.20 -21.23
CA PRO A 149 -30.19 -16.45 -20.63
C PRO A 149 -29.51 -17.78 -21.04
N HIS A 150 -30.28 -18.77 -21.47
CA HIS A 150 -29.76 -20.14 -21.63
C HIS A 150 -29.04 -20.41 -22.95
N LYS A 151 -29.10 -19.51 -23.92
CA LYS A 151 -28.50 -19.69 -25.25
C LYS A 151 -27.30 -18.83 -25.59
N LYS A 152 -26.84 -17.96 -24.65
CA LYS A 152 -25.76 -17.01 -24.94
C LYS A 152 -24.40 -17.53 -24.51
N SER A 153 -23.42 -17.36 -25.38
CA SER A 153 -22.01 -17.50 -25.04
C SER A 153 -21.57 -16.42 -24.05
N LEU A 154 -20.57 -16.68 -23.20
CA LEU A 154 -19.96 -15.64 -22.40
C LEU A 154 -19.36 -14.53 -23.27
N ASP A 155 -18.94 -14.86 -24.48
CA ASP A 155 -18.37 -13.91 -25.45
C ASP A 155 -19.33 -12.79 -25.85
N ASP A 156 -20.65 -13.03 -25.79
CA ASP A 156 -21.70 -12.03 -26.09
C ASP A 156 -21.90 -11.01 -24.94
N ILE A 157 -21.32 -11.28 -23.78
CA ILE A 157 -21.57 -10.53 -22.56
C ILE A 157 -20.29 -9.84 -22.05
N ILE A 158 -19.14 -10.34 -22.46
CA ILE A 158 -17.85 -9.87 -22.01
C ILE A 158 -17.64 -8.40 -22.37
N ARG A 159 -17.22 -7.59 -21.41
CA ARG A 159 -16.60 -6.29 -21.68
C ARG A 159 -15.14 -6.52 -22.05
N ASN A 160 -14.81 -6.23 -23.28
CA ASN A 160 -13.44 -6.27 -23.77
C ASN A 160 -12.61 -5.12 -23.19
N ASN A 161 -11.28 -5.28 -23.15
CA ASN A 161 -10.32 -4.30 -22.67
C ASN A 161 -10.60 -3.79 -21.23
N PRO A 162 -10.70 -4.68 -20.24
CA PRO A 162 -10.86 -4.27 -18.86
C PRO A 162 -9.67 -3.44 -18.40
N LEU A 163 -9.94 -2.45 -17.53
CA LEU A 163 -8.90 -1.63 -16.95
C LEU A 163 -7.99 -2.48 -16.07
N VAL A 164 -6.70 -2.38 -16.30
CA VAL A 164 -5.67 -3.10 -15.54
C VAL A 164 -4.70 -2.11 -14.92
N ILE A 165 -4.11 -2.52 -13.80
CA ILE A 165 -3.02 -1.80 -13.14
C ILE A 165 -1.87 -2.75 -12.84
N SER A 166 -0.68 -2.21 -12.64
CA SER A 166 0.48 -2.95 -12.17
C SER A 166 0.30 -3.41 -10.72
N GLU A 167 0.89 -4.56 -10.38
CA GLU A 167 0.99 -5.05 -9.01
C GLU A 167 1.73 -4.07 -8.07
N ASN A 168 2.58 -3.19 -8.60
CA ASN A 168 3.30 -2.16 -7.85
C ASN A 168 2.62 -0.77 -7.89
N THR A 169 1.41 -0.66 -8.42
CA THR A 169 0.63 0.58 -8.36
C THR A 169 0.31 0.93 -6.90
N PRO A 170 0.54 2.16 -6.44
CA PRO A 170 0.10 2.61 -5.13
C PRO A 170 -1.41 2.43 -4.95
N ALA A 171 -1.83 1.91 -3.80
CA ALA A 171 -3.24 1.63 -3.52
C ALA A 171 -4.12 2.88 -3.57
N LEU A 172 -3.59 4.03 -3.12
CA LEU A 172 -4.27 5.32 -3.22
C LEU A 172 -4.52 5.72 -4.68
N LYS A 173 -3.54 5.48 -5.57
CA LYS A 173 -3.71 5.72 -7.02
C LYS A 173 -4.77 4.78 -7.61
N ALA A 174 -4.83 3.53 -7.16
CA ALA A 174 -5.86 2.58 -7.58
C ALA A 174 -7.26 3.08 -7.17
N LEU A 175 -7.42 3.60 -5.94
CA LEU A 175 -8.68 4.18 -5.47
C LEU A 175 -9.06 5.41 -6.29
N GLY A 176 -8.14 6.33 -6.54
CA GLY A 176 -8.40 7.50 -7.40
C GLY A 176 -8.87 7.11 -8.80
N LEU A 177 -8.24 6.11 -9.40
CA LEU A 177 -8.64 5.58 -10.71
C LEU A 177 -10.03 4.94 -10.69
N MET A 178 -10.39 4.21 -9.63
CA MET A 178 -11.74 3.67 -9.46
C MET A 178 -12.79 4.78 -9.36
N SER A 179 -12.51 5.84 -8.61
CA SER A 179 -13.39 7.00 -8.46
C SER A 179 -13.58 7.75 -9.78
N GLU A 180 -12.49 8.06 -10.48
CA GLU A 180 -12.52 8.74 -11.78
C GLU A 180 -13.33 7.96 -12.83
N LYS A 181 -13.09 6.66 -12.93
CA LYS A 181 -13.76 5.79 -13.91
C LYS A 181 -15.10 5.25 -13.44
N LYS A 182 -15.55 5.59 -12.23
CA LYS A 182 -16.82 5.13 -11.60
C LYS A 182 -16.93 3.59 -11.61
N ILE A 183 -15.87 2.91 -11.26
CA ILE A 183 -15.79 1.44 -11.18
C ILE A 183 -15.40 1.00 -9.76
N THR A 184 -15.82 -0.19 -9.37
CA THR A 184 -15.60 -0.74 -8.02
C THR A 184 -14.45 -1.75 -7.97
N SER A 185 -13.89 -2.13 -9.11
CA SER A 185 -12.86 -3.16 -9.18
C SER A 185 -11.85 -2.88 -10.29
N LEU A 186 -10.59 -3.24 -10.02
CA LEU A 186 -9.47 -3.17 -10.97
C LEU A 186 -8.78 -4.53 -11.06
N LEU A 187 -8.37 -4.89 -12.26
CA LEU A 187 -7.56 -6.09 -12.48
C LEU A 187 -6.08 -5.76 -12.29
N VAL A 188 -5.37 -6.63 -11.59
CA VAL A 188 -3.94 -6.46 -11.31
C VAL A 188 -3.12 -7.42 -12.14
N VAL A 189 -2.10 -6.90 -12.81
CA VAL A 189 -1.16 -7.65 -13.63
C VAL A 189 0.29 -7.39 -13.19
N LYS A 190 1.25 -8.19 -13.67
CA LYS A 190 2.68 -7.87 -13.46
C LYS A 190 3.06 -6.60 -14.24
N ASP A 191 3.98 -5.80 -13.72
CA ASP A 191 4.46 -4.56 -14.37
C ASP A 191 4.77 -4.74 -15.85
N LYS A 192 5.56 -5.74 -16.17
CA LYS A 192 5.95 -6.06 -17.56
C LYS A 192 4.78 -6.44 -18.47
N HIS A 193 3.58 -6.64 -17.94
CA HIS A 193 2.39 -7.04 -18.69
C HIS A 193 1.35 -5.94 -18.81
N GLU A 194 1.53 -4.81 -18.15
CA GLU A 194 0.54 -3.71 -18.14
C GLU A 194 0.23 -3.22 -19.56
N ASN A 195 1.26 -3.07 -20.39
CA ASN A 195 1.13 -2.58 -21.76
C ASN A 195 1.12 -3.69 -22.81
N LYS A 196 1.07 -4.97 -22.42
CA LYS A 196 1.04 -6.09 -23.36
C LYS A 196 -0.39 -6.43 -23.83
N LYS A 197 -0.50 -6.92 -25.09
CA LYS A 197 -1.76 -7.41 -25.64
C LYS A 197 -2.31 -8.62 -24.86
N ASN A 198 -1.42 -9.53 -24.45
CA ASN A 198 -1.76 -10.73 -23.69
C ASN A 198 -1.39 -10.55 -22.21
N LYS A 199 -2.37 -10.21 -21.39
CA LYS A 199 -2.21 -9.92 -19.96
C LYS A 199 -2.59 -11.12 -19.11
N THR A 200 -1.73 -11.49 -18.17
CA THR A 200 -2.02 -12.56 -17.19
C THR A 200 -2.48 -11.93 -15.89
N LEU A 201 -3.64 -12.35 -15.39
CA LEU A 201 -4.19 -11.86 -14.13
C LEU A 201 -3.32 -12.31 -12.95
N LYS A 202 -2.99 -11.38 -12.07
CA LYS A 202 -2.30 -11.62 -10.79
C LYS A 202 -3.24 -11.51 -9.60
N GLY A 203 -4.17 -10.56 -9.67
CA GLY A 203 -5.11 -10.31 -8.61
C GLY A 203 -6.22 -9.37 -9.06
N ILE A 204 -7.12 -9.12 -8.12
CA ILE A 204 -8.24 -8.20 -8.28
C ILE A 204 -8.29 -7.31 -7.04
N ILE A 205 -8.37 -6.00 -7.22
CA ILE A 205 -8.65 -5.06 -6.13
C ILE A 205 -10.12 -4.66 -6.24
N HIS A 206 -10.80 -4.71 -5.10
CA HIS A 206 -12.15 -4.19 -4.96
C HIS A 206 -12.16 -3.01 -3.99
N ILE A 207 -12.96 -1.98 -4.26
CA ILE A 207 -12.99 -0.74 -3.47
C ILE A 207 -13.19 -1.00 -1.96
N HIS A 208 -14.02 -1.98 -1.60
CA HIS A 208 -14.25 -2.32 -0.18
C HIS A 208 -12.97 -2.79 0.53
N PHE A 209 -12.05 -3.44 -0.16
CA PHE A 209 -10.78 -3.84 0.46
C PHE A 209 -9.88 -2.63 0.71
N LEU A 210 -9.85 -1.67 -0.23
CA LEU A 210 -9.12 -0.42 -0.04
C LEU A 210 -9.64 0.35 1.18
N LEU A 211 -10.96 0.53 1.26
CA LEU A 211 -11.60 1.24 2.38
C LEU A 211 -11.40 0.52 3.72
N LYS A 212 -11.48 -0.83 3.75
CA LYS A 212 -11.22 -1.63 4.94
C LYS A 212 -9.79 -1.47 5.47
N GLU A 213 -8.84 -1.28 4.57
CA GLU A 213 -7.43 -1.05 4.90
C GLU A 213 -7.12 0.42 5.21
N GLY A 214 -8.15 1.28 5.33
CA GLY A 214 -8.01 2.69 5.70
C GLY A 214 -7.52 3.60 4.59
N ILE A 215 -7.55 3.14 3.32
CA ILE A 215 -7.18 3.95 2.16
C ILE A 215 -8.39 4.77 1.75
N LYS A 216 -8.26 6.10 1.87
CA LYS A 216 -9.32 7.08 1.63
C LYS A 216 -8.84 8.18 0.69
#